data_35690b343fa15352d46d52e3fb974ff7
#
_entry.id   35690b343fa15352d46d52e3fb974ff7
#
_cell.length_a   1.000
_cell.length_b   1.000
_cell.length_c   1.000
_cell.angle_alpha   90.00
_cell.angle_beta   90.00
_cell.angle_gamma   90.00
#
_symmetry.space_group_name_H-M   'P 1'
#
loop_
_entity.id
_entity.type
_entity.pdbx_description
1 polymer ?
#
loop_
_entity_poly.entity_id
_entity_poly.type
_entity_poly.pdbx_seq_one_letter_code
_entity_poly.pdbx_strand_id
1 'polypeptide(L)'
;ASVSSIAENFSLTACNIELVAEGQILNLPSKVKDGNIVSGTVTDFNGHYQVKADPSSTIEFSYIGFKTVQFTVGDRKMINVTLGVDDNLLDEVIVVGYGTQKKINLTGSVGVIDSKAFEAIPVSNAVQALQGQVPGLNIYSNQGGGLNQKQSINVRGVGTIGEGSTGSALVLIDGMEGDIYSINPQDIESISVLKDAAASSIYGSRAPFGVILVTTKKGKAGKAQVNYNNSFRVSSPINMPSSLDSYTFSLYYNDAAANSGWGPYNWVSEERINRIKDYMAGKITDSTIPVPNNPSLWADGYSQGNDNIDYYDYFFKDNVFAHEHNISVTGGTDKIQYYLSANYLGQDGELRIGDEYSNRYTASAKINAQLSKIVSVGFNTRFIRSDYVQPTHLNESFFAEIGRQCWPTKPLYDPNGILYDDHVLQMQNGGEKQERNTWLYQQLNITVEPIKGWRLIGDLSYRYNTQYSHWDYLTVHQTGVDGKTKGNTWNNDSQVHEGTYASDYFNVNLYTDYAKTFAKSHNMKVLFGFQAEQNNYKDIAAEKLGVIYPGKPT
;
A
#
# COMPACT_ATOMS: atom_id res chain seq x y z
N ALA A 1 -29.60 -6.51 16.74
CA ALA A 1 -29.98 -7.92 16.62
C ALA A 1 -30.53 -8.19 15.22
N SER A 2 -30.11 -9.27 14.51
CA SER A 2 -30.62 -9.64 13.19
C SER A 2 -31.66 -10.75 13.29
N VAL A 3 -32.69 -10.65 12.46
CA VAL A 3 -33.74 -11.65 12.37
C VAL A 3 -33.87 -12.07 10.91
N SER A 4 -33.60 -13.33 10.63
CA SER A 4 -33.83 -13.90 9.30
C SER A 4 -34.80 -15.07 9.36
N SER A 5 -35.68 -15.17 8.39
CA SER A 5 -36.67 -16.24 8.28
C SER A 5 -36.68 -16.87 6.89
N ILE A 6 -37.03 -18.14 6.85
CA ILE A 6 -37.18 -18.91 5.63
C ILE A 6 -38.63 -19.23 5.46
N ALA A 7 -39.37 -18.51 4.64
CA ALA A 7 -40.58 -18.86 3.92
C ALA A 7 -41.76 -17.91 3.98
N GLU A 8 -42.62 -18.05 3.01
CA GLU A 8 -43.77 -17.22 2.73
C GLU A 8 -44.99 -17.64 3.60
N ASN A 9 -45.69 -16.68 4.19
CA ASN A 9 -47.03 -16.78 4.75
C ASN A 9 -47.25 -16.85 6.26
N PHE A 10 -46.26 -16.71 7.14
CA PHE A 10 -46.53 -16.55 8.58
C PHE A 10 -46.11 -15.17 9.07
N SER A 11 -46.96 -14.46 9.81
CA SER A 11 -46.64 -13.15 10.37
C SER A 11 -46.40 -13.26 11.88
N LEU A 12 -45.18 -13.08 12.32
CA LEU A 12 -44.85 -12.87 13.73
C LEU A 12 -45.09 -11.40 14.08
N THR A 13 -46.04 -11.15 14.97
CA THR A 13 -46.39 -9.80 15.43
C THR A 13 -45.83 -9.60 16.84
N ALA A 14 -44.98 -8.60 17.00
CA ALA A 14 -44.38 -8.14 18.24
C ALA A 14 -43.47 -9.15 18.98
N CYS A 15 -42.17 -8.94 18.83
CA CYS A 15 -41.15 -9.60 19.65
C CYS A 15 -40.26 -8.55 20.29
N ASN A 16 -39.87 -8.74 21.54
CA ASN A 16 -38.94 -7.89 22.23
C ASN A 16 -37.57 -8.57 22.25
N ILE A 17 -36.52 -7.82 21.92
CA ILE A 17 -35.14 -8.23 22.17
C ILE A 17 -34.62 -7.39 23.33
N GLU A 18 -34.31 -8.06 24.43
CA GLU A 18 -33.72 -7.44 25.59
C GLU A 18 -32.18 -7.52 25.46
N LEU A 19 -31.54 -6.38 25.38
CA LEU A 19 -30.09 -6.25 25.38
C LEU A 19 -29.62 -5.78 26.75
N VAL A 20 -28.53 -6.34 27.25
CA VAL A 20 -27.91 -5.94 28.52
C VAL A 20 -27.28 -4.54 28.45
N ALA A 21 -27.30 -3.86 27.28
CA ALA A 21 -26.86 -2.49 27.09
C ALA A 21 -27.98 -1.64 26.47
N GLU A 22 -28.34 -0.56 27.14
CA GLU A 22 -29.37 0.38 26.68
C GLU A 22 -28.91 1.23 25.50
N GLY A 23 -29.77 1.38 24.50
CA GLY A 23 -29.76 2.58 23.64
C GLY A 23 -29.12 2.49 22.27
N GLN A 24 -28.96 1.32 21.61
CA GLN A 24 -28.40 1.26 20.25
C GLN A 24 -29.34 0.58 19.24
N ILE A 25 -29.40 1.20 18.02
CA ILE A 25 -30.08 0.64 16.85
C ILE A 25 -29.28 -0.53 16.31
N LEU A 26 -29.92 -1.66 16.12
CA LEU A 26 -29.33 -2.92 15.75
C LEU A 26 -29.54 -3.20 14.26
N ASN A 27 -28.44 -3.20 13.47
CA ASN A 27 -28.49 -3.60 12.06
C ASN A 27 -28.25 -5.10 11.91
N LEU A 28 -29.06 -5.73 11.09
CA LEU A 28 -29.23 -7.17 11.02
C LEU A 28 -28.93 -7.75 9.63
N PRO A 29 -27.77 -8.37 9.38
CA PRO A 29 -27.61 -9.23 8.21
C PRO A 29 -28.34 -10.55 8.40
N SER A 30 -29.03 -10.99 7.37
CA SER A 30 -29.92 -12.15 7.34
C SER A 30 -29.18 -13.42 6.87
N LYS A 31 -29.41 -14.58 7.50
CA LYS A 31 -28.93 -15.89 7.07
C LYS A 31 -30.04 -16.97 6.98
N VAL A 32 -29.76 -18.05 6.34
CA VAL A 32 -30.62 -18.92 5.60
C VAL A 32 -30.25 -20.38 5.72
N LYS A 33 -31.20 -21.26 5.38
CA LYS A 33 -30.99 -22.69 5.14
C LYS A 33 -30.30 -22.89 3.80
N ASP A 34 -29.25 -23.74 3.76
CA ASP A 34 -28.47 -24.06 2.56
C ASP A 34 -27.73 -22.87 1.90
N GLY A 35 -27.34 -21.87 2.68
CA GLY A 35 -26.53 -20.76 2.19
C GLY A 35 -27.28 -19.58 1.56
N ASN A 36 -28.62 -19.56 1.44
CA ASN A 36 -29.39 -18.48 0.80
C ASN A 36 -30.25 -17.69 1.80
N ILE A 37 -30.25 -16.36 1.76
CA ILE A 37 -31.08 -15.44 2.55
C ILE A 37 -32.46 -15.34 1.91
N VAL A 38 -33.53 -15.58 2.68
CA VAL A 38 -34.88 -15.49 2.17
C VAL A 38 -35.60 -14.24 2.67
N SER A 39 -35.41 -13.84 3.92
CA SER A 39 -36.02 -12.63 4.48
C SER A 39 -35.24 -12.19 5.72
N GLY A 40 -35.18 -10.89 5.99
CA GLY A 40 -34.59 -10.34 7.21
C GLY A 40 -35.25 -9.02 7.61
N THR A 41 -35.17 -8.68 8.89
CA THR A 41 -35.66 -7.42 9.44
C THR A 41 -34.69 -6.88 10.48
N VAL A 42 -34.85 -5.63 10.88
CA VAL A 42 -34.09 -4.97 11.95
C VAL A 42 -35.03 -4.66 13.10
N THR A 43 -34.52 -4.56 14.31
CA THR A 43 -35.30 -4.08 15.44
C THR A 43 -35.48 -2.57 15.39
N ASP A 44 -36.58 -2.07 15.96
CA ASP A 44 -36.72 -0.66 16.28
C ASP A 44 -35.91 -0.28 17.53
N PHE A 45 -36.00 0.98 17.94
CA PHE A 45 -35.32 1.54 19.13
C PHE A 45 -35.67 0.83 20.45
N ASN A 46 -36.83 0.20 20.52
CA ASN A 46 -37.31 -0.50 21.69
C ASN A 46 -37.03 -2.00 21.63
N GLY A 47 -36.28 -2.45 20.61
CA GLY A 47 -35.98 -3.86 20.41
C GLY A 47 -37.11 -4.67 19.77
N HIS A 48 -38.17 -4.03 19.26
CA HIS A 48 -39.26 -4.73 18.58
C HIS A 48 -38.87 -5.03 17.13
N TYR A 49 -39.29 -6.20 16.66
CA TYR A 49 -39.12 -6.62 15.28
C TYR A 49 -40.37 -7.34 14.75
N GLN A 50 -40.50 -7.37 13.45
CA GLN A 50 -41.55 -8.13 12.77
C GLN A 50 -40.97 -8.86 11.56
N VAL A 51 -41.26 -10.14 11.43
CA VAL A 51 -40.77 -10.96 10.32
C VAL A 51 -41.84 -11.98 9.93
N LYS A 52 -41.93 -12.28 8.62
CA LYS A 52 -42.80 -13.36 8.12
C LYS A 52 -41.95 -14.64 8.06
N ALA A 53 -42.46 -15.71 8.66
CA ALA A 53 -41.78 -16.98 8.75
C ALA A 53 -42.80 -18.14 8.85
N ASP A 54 -42.46 -19.30 8.29
CA ASP A 54 -43.26 -20.51 8.47
C ASP A 54 -42.98 -21.17 9.82
N PRO A 55 -43.92 -21.99 10.31
CA PRO A 55 -43.70 -22.74 11.55
C PRO A 55 -42.44 -23.62 11.55
N SER A 56 -42.05 -24.13 10.40
CA SER A 56 -40.83 -24.96 10.26
C SER A 56 -39.54 -24.15 10.14
N SER A 57 -39.62 -22.80 10.03
CA SER A 57 -38.50 -21.92 9.84
C SER A 57 -37.68 -21.74 11.10
N THR A 58 -36.38 -21.54 10.91
CA THR A 58 -35.46 -21.12 11.97
C THR A 58 -35.14 -19.63 11.82
N ILE A 59 -35.36 -18.88 12.88
CA ILE A 59 -34.98 -17.46 12.97
C ILE A 59 -33.66 -17.38 13.70
N GLU A 60 -32.72 -16.66 13.11
CA GLU A 60 -31.40 -16.37 13.69
C GLU A 60 -31.38 -14.92 14.18
N PHE A 61 -30.92 -14.74 15.41
CA PHE A 61 -30.71 -13.44 16.05
C PHE A 61 -29.23 -13.24 16.24
N SER A 62 -28.68 -12.23 15.61
CA SER A 62 -27.26 -11.89 15.76
C SER A 62 -27.06 -10.40 15.94
N TYR A 63 -26.06 -10.02 16.72
CA TYR A 63 -25.63 -8.66 16.92
C TYR A 63 -24.13 -8.61 17.20
N ILE A 64 -23.47 -7.56 16.72
CA ILE A 64 -22.03 -7.38 16.93
C ILE A 64 -21.75 -7.31 18.44
N GLY A 65 -20.93 -8.21 18.94
CA GLY A 65 -20.60 -8.30 20.36
C GLY A 65 -21.45 -9.29 21.17
N PHE A 66 -22.40 -9.98 20.56
CA PHE A 66 -23.29 -10.93 21.23
C PHE A 66 -23.32 -12.28 20.53
N LYS A 67 -23.56 -13.35 21.32
CA LYS A 67 -23.70 -14.72 20.80
C LYS A 67 -24.93 -14.81 19.91
N THR A 68 -24.75 -15.32 18.71
CA THR A 68 -25.87 -15.62 17.81
C THR A 68 -26.74 -16.71 18.40
N VAL A 69 -28.04 -16.47 18.40
CA VAL A 69 -29.05 -17.40 18.94
C VAL A 69 -30.03 -17.77 17.83
N GLN A 70 -30.36 -19.04 17.72
CA GLN A 70 -31.29 -19.58 16.73
C GLN A 70 -32.54 -20.17 17.40
N PHE A 71 -33.73 -19.87 16.86
CA PHE A 71 -35.01 -20.39 17.32
C PHE A 71 -35.84 -20.94 16.16
N THR A 72 -36.39 -22.14 16.31
CA THR A 72 -37.43 -22.62 15.41
C THR A 72 -38.76 -21.95 15.77
N VAL A 73 -39.47 -21.43 14.80
CA VAL A 73 -40.70 -20.65 14.98
C VAL A 73 -41.79 -21.48 15.65
N GLY A 74 -42.12 -22.65 15.13
CA GLY A 74 -43.21 -23.49 15.60
C GLY A 74 -44.55 -22.72 15.51
N ASP A 75 -45.44 -22.95 16.47
CA ASP A 75 -46.72 -22.25 16.57
C ASP A 75 -46.65 -20.90 17.30
N ARG A 76 -45.46 -20.37 17.53
CA ARG A 76 -45.23 -19.14 18.30
C ARG A 76 -45.52 -17.92 17.45
N LYS A 77 -46.36 -17.02 17.96
CA LYS A 77 -46.63 -15.71 17.36
C LYS A 77 -45.72 -14.60 17.93
N MET A 78 -45.02 -14.88 19.00
CA MET A 78 -44.09 -13.96 19.68
C MET A 78 -42.89 -14.74 20.17
N ILE A 79 -41.70 -14.24 19.88
CA ILE A 79 -40.43 -14.79 20.35
C ILE A 79 -39.61 -13.65 20.98
N ASN A 80 -39.42 -13.73 22.30
CA ASN A 80 -38.55 -12.82 23.03
C ASN A 80 -37.16 -13.48 23.14
N VAL A 81 -36.10 -12.72 22.84
CA VAL A 81 -34.74 -13.22 22.83
C VAL A 81 -33.87 -12.31 23.65
N THR A 82 -33.10 -12.90 24.56
CA THR A 82 -32.02 -12.21 25.26
C THR A 82 -30.70 -12.69 24.66
N LEU A 83 -29.93 -11.78 24.08
CA LEU A 83 -28.60 -12.09 23.53
C LEU A 83 -27.58 -11.99 24.65
N GLY A 84 -26.87 -13.08 24.93
CA GLY A 84 -25.70 -13.07 25.81
C GLY A 84 -24.48 -12.45 25.09
N VAL A 85 -23.64 -11.75 25.84
CA VAL A 85 -22.38 -11.22 25.31
C VAL A 85 -21.53 -12.37 24.73
N ASP A 86 -20.96 -12.16 23.57
CA ASP A 86 -20.06 -13.14 22.96
C ASP A 86 -18.70 -13.07 23.65
N ASP A 87 -18.46 -14.00 24.57
CA ASP A 87 -17.19 -14.10 25.30
C ASP A 87 -15.98 -14.32 24.35
N ASN A 88 -16.22 -14.80 23.12
CA ASN A 88 -15.15 -14.95 22.13
C ASN A 88 -14.64 -13.59 21.61
N LEU A 89 -15.48 -12.55 21.59
CA LEU A 89 -15.04 -11.17 21.31
C LEU A 89 -14.30 -10.55 22.51
N LEU A 90 -14.59 -10.99 23.73
CA LEU A 90 -13.83 -10.60 24.92
C LEU A 90 -12.45 -11.28 24.99
N ASP A 91 -12.26 -12.36 24.25
CA ASP A 91 -11.00 -13.10 24.14
C ASP A 91 -10.12 -12.66 22.95
N GLU A 92 -10.47 -11.54 22.27
CA GLU A 92 -9.60 -10.96 21.24
C GLU A 92 -8.23 -10.67 21.85
N VAL A 93 -7.28 -11.51 21.49
CA VAL A 93 -5.90 -11.44 22.00
C VAL A 93 -5.08 -10.61 21.03
N ILE A 94 -4.59 -9.49 21.50
CA ILE A 94 -3.74 -8.59 20.73
C ILE A 94 -2.28 -8.86 21.07
N VAL A 95 -1.45 -8.92 20.05
CA VAL A 95 0.00 -8.93 20.25
C VAL A 95 0.42 -7.55 20.72
N VAL A 96 1.00 -7.46 21.90
CA VAL A 96 1.48 -6.23 22.50
C VAL A 96 2.89 -6.48 23.00
N GLY A 97 3.86 -5.90 22.37
CA GLY A 97 5.25 -6.02 22.78
C GLY A 97 5.74 -7.47 22.86
N TYR A 98 6.21 -7.86 24.03
CA TYR A 98 6.75 -9.19 24.29
C TYR A 98 5.69 -10.22 24.71
N GLY A 99 4.48 -10.13 24.14
CA GLY A 99 3.45 -11.12 24.44
C GLY A 99 2.08 -10.76 23.90
N THR A 100 1.12 -11.60 24.23
CA THR A 100 -0.28 -11.39 23.87
C THR A 100 -1.05 -10.95 25.11
N GLN A 101 -1.93 -9.96 24.94
CA GLN A 101 -2.85 -9.50 25.98
C GLN A 101 -4.27 -9.48 25.44
N LYS A 102 -5.26 -9.74 26.30
CA LYS A 102 -6.65 -9.54 25.90
C LYS A 102 -6.89 -8.04 25.69
N LYS A 103 -7.61 -7.69 24.63
CA LYS A 103 -7.93 -6.29 24.27
C LYS A 103 -8.54 -5.52 25.43
N ILE A 104 -9.39 -6.17 26.21
CA ILE A 104 -10.03 -5.60 27.40
C ILE A 104 -9.04 -5.21 28.52
N ASN A 105 -7.85 -5.82 28.55
CA ASN A 105 -6.83 -5.54 29.57
C ASN A 105 -5.84 -4.45 29.13
N LEU A 106 -6.00 -3.90 27.93
CA LEU A 106 -5.13 -2.83 27.44
C LEU A 106 -5.61 -1.49 27.99
N THR A 107 -4.72 -0.84 28.74
CA THR A 107 -4.95 0.52 29.26
C THR A 107 -4.65 1.60 28.20
N GLY A 108 -3.97 1.25 27.11
CA GLY A 108 -3.57 2.15 26.05
C GLY A 108 -4.55 2.15 24.86
N SER A 109 -4.52 3.22 24.06
CA SER A 109 -5.32 3.34 22.83
C SER A 109 -4.70 2.49 21.72
N VAL A 110 -5.33 1.37 21.39
CA VAL A 110 -4.91 0.44 20.35
C VAL A 110 -5.99 0.33 19.27
N GLY A 111 -5.59 0.56 18.02
CA GLY A 111 -6.42 0.23 16.85
C GLY A 111 -6.06 -1.16 16.32
N VAL A 112 -7.04 -1.99 16.00
CA VAL A 112 -6.81 -3.34 15.45
C VAL A 112 -7.58 -3.49 14.15
N ILE A 113 -6.94 -4.08 13.16
CA ILE A 113 -7.52 -4.47 11.87
C ILE A 113 -7.25 -5.96 11.68
N ASP A 114 -8.25 -6.72 11.36
CA ASP A 114 -8.15 -8.17 11.13
C ASP A 114 -7.92 -8.52 9.63
N SER A 115 -7.68 -9.79 9.35
CA SER A 115 -7.44 -10.30 8.00
C SER A 115 -8.60 -10.04 7.02
N LYS A 116 -9.83 -9.94 7.50
CA LYS A 116 -11.00 -9.73 6.65
C LYS A 116 -10.96 -8.39 5.93
N ALA A 117 -10.39 -7.36 6.56
CA ALA A 117 -10.22 -6.05 5.94
C ALA A 117 -9.25 -6.13 4.74
N PHE A 118 -8.21 -6.97 4.81
CA PHE A 118 -7.24 -7.15 3.73
C PHE A 118 -7.74 -8.07 2.61
N GLU A 119 -8.61 -9.01 2.93
CA GLU A 119 -9.22 -9.93 1.95
C GLU A 119 -10.29 -9.23 1.10
N ALA A 120 -10.96 -8.22 1.66
CA ALA A 120 -12.06 -7.52 1.00
C ALA A 120 -11.61 -6.40 0.05
N ILE A 121 -10.38 -5.88 0.20
CA ILE A 121 -9.88 -4.72 -0.55
C ILE A 121 -8.71 -5.16 -1.46
N PRO A 122 -8.83 -5.02 -2.79
CA PRO A 122 -7.76 -5.38 -3.72
C PRO A 122 -6.67 -4.30 -3.71
N VAL A 123 -5.75 -4.35 -2.74
CA VAL A 123 -4.65 -3.40 -2.57
C VAL A 123 -3.30 -4.01 -2.96
N SER A 124 -2.37 -3.19 -3.41
CA SER A 124 -1.02 -3.60 -3.78
C SER A 124 -0.09 -3.77 -2.58
N ASN A 125 -0.35 -3.05 -1.49
CA ASN A 125 0.42 -3.13 -0.25
C ASN A 125 -0.46 -2.95 0.98
N ALA A 126 0.05 -3.35 2.15
CA ALA A 126 -0.69 -3.32 3.40
C ALA A 126 -1.06 -1.89 3.84
N VAL A 127 -0.28 -0.89 3.47
CA VAL A 127 -0.50 0.52 3.87
C VAL A 127 -1.76 1.08 3.23
N GLN A 128 -2.01 0.75 1.95
CA GLN A 128 -3.24 1.16 1.28
C GLN A 128 -4.50 0.60 1.97
N ALA A 129 -4.42 -0.64 2.46
CA ALA A 129 -5.53 -1.24 3.20
C ALA A 129 -5.77 -0.59 4.59
N LEU A 130 -4.74 0.02 5.18
CA LEU A 130 -4.85 0.72 6.46
C LEU A 130 -5.52 2.10 6.35
N GLN A 131 -5.53 2.69 5.17
CA GLN A 131 -6.01 4.06 4.97
C GLN A 131 -7.49 4.18 5.35
N GLY A 132 -7.81 5.10 6.26
CA GLY A 132 -9.17 5.32 6.75
C GLY A 132 -9.70 4.26 7.72
N GLN A 133 -8.97 3.17 7.99
CA GLN A 133 -9.44 2.07 8.85
C GLN A 133 -9.16 2.29 10.34
N VAL A 134 -8.12 3.05 10.67
CA VAL A 134 -7.72 3.29 12.07
C VAL A 134 -7.81 4.78 12.40
N PRO A 135 -8.69 5.19 13.32
CA PRO A 135 -8.73 6.59 13.76
C PRO A 135 -7.37 7.03 14.33
N GLY A 136 -6.85 8.17 13.84
CA GLY A 136 -5.56 8.72 14.25
C GLY A 136 -4.34 8.10 13.57
N LEU A 137 -4.52 7.23 12.59
CA LEU A 137 -3.49 6.81 11.66
C LEU A 137 -3.64 7.64 10.38
N ASN A 138 -2.67 8.50 10.10
CA ASN A 138 -2.64 9.33 8.91
C ASN A 138 -1.71 8.72 7.86
N ILE A 139 -2.24 8.48 6.69
CA ILE A 139 -1.51 7.95 5.54
C ILE A 139 -1.70 8.93 4.40
N TYR A 140 -0.62 9.45 3.88
CA TYR A 140 -0.63 10.40 2.77
C TYR A 140 0.49 10.10 1.79
N SER A 141 0.21 10.28 0.52
CA SER A 141 1.20 10.18 -0.54
C SER A 141 2.06 11.44 -0.55
N ASN A 142 3.37 11.26 -0.61
CA ASN A 142 4.29 12.32 -0.90
C ASN A 142 4.21 12.69 -2.39
N GLN A 143 4.92 13.72 -2.80
CA GLN A 143 4.94 14.16 -4.20
C GLN A 143 5.49 13.08 -5.12
N GLY A 144 4.89 12.93 -6.29
CA GLY A 144 5.27 11.98 -7.34
C GLY A 144 4.36 10.74 -7.40
N GLY A 145 3.92 10.38 -8.58
CA GLY A 145 2.96 9.30 -8.85
C GLY A 145 3.58 7.94 -9.18
N GLY A 146 4.90 7.75 -9.04
CA GLY A 146 5.58 6.51 -9.41
C GLY A 146 5.16 5.31 -8.56
N LEU A 147 5.21 4.11 -9.13
CA LEU A 147 4.82 2.84 -8.48
C LEU A 147 5.61 2.54 -7.19
N ASN A 148 6.86 3.00 -7.10
CA ASN A 148 7.73 2.75 -5.96
C ASN A 148 7.63 3.84 -4.87
N GLN A 149 6.70 4.78 -4.99
CA GLN A 149 6.52 5.84 -4.02
C GLN A 149 5.91 5.30 -2.72
N LYS A 150 6.67 5.40 -1.63
CA LYS A 150 6.20 5.03 -0.30
C LYS A 150 5.35 6.16 0.28
N GLN A 151 4.17 5.82 0.76
CA GLN A 151 3.31 6.73 1.49
C GLN A 151 3.92 7.04 2.86
N SER A 152 3.72 8.24 3.37
CA SER A 152 4.08 8.56 4.75
C SER A 152 3.02 8.06 5.71
N ILE A 153 3.45 7.43 6.80
CA ILE A 153 2.58 6.87 7.85
C ILE A 153 2.87 7.58 9.15
N ASN A 154 1.89 8.29 9.69
CA ASN A 154 2.01 8.99 10.96
C ASN A 154 0.88 8.62 11.91
N VAL A 155 1.23 8.38 13.17
CA VAL A 155 0.27 8.10 14.23
C VAL A 155 0.02 9.40 15.01
N ARG A 156 -1.25 9.87 15.03
CA ARG A 156 -1.67 11.13 15.68
C ARG A 156 -0.99 12.40 15.15
N GLY A 157 -0.55 12.37 13.89
CA GLY A 157 0.10 13.52 13.24
C GLY A 157 1.63 13.49 13.29
N VAL A 158 2.26 14.54 12.77
CA VAL A 158 3.72 14.67 12.73
C VAL A 158 4.20 15.07 14.14
N GLY A 159 4.91 14.17 14.80
CA GLY A 159 5.37 14.35 16.18
C GLY A 159 6.71 15.09 16.32
N THR A 160 7.30 15.55 15.22
CA THR A 160 8.61 16.24 15.23
C THR A 160 8.66 17.33 14.16
N ILE A 161 9.38 18.42 14.49
CA ILE A 161 9.76 19.47 13.55
C ILE A 161 11.28 19.53 13.33
N GLY A 162 12.02 18.61 13.97
CA GLY A 162 13.48 18.57 13.88
C GLY A 162 13.95 17.90 12.60
N GLU A 163 15.06 18.40 12.05
CA GLU A 163 15.76 17.78 10.94
C GLU A 163 16.30 16.40 11.35
N GLY A 164 16.25 15.45 10.42
CA GLY A 164 16.77 14.08 10.64
C GLY A 164 15.80 13.09 11.27
N SER A 165 14.55 13.49 11.56
CA SER A 165 13.50 12.55 12.00
C SER A 165 12.28 12.61 11.07
N THR A 166 11.86 11.45 10.57
CA THR A 166 10.68 11.33 9.70
C THR A 166 9.35 11.38 10.46
N GLY A 167 9.38 11.30 11.81
CA GLY A 167 8.15 11.17 12.62
C GLY A 167 7.38 9.87 12.37
N SER A 168 8.03 8.87 11.77
CA SER A 168 7.40 7.60 11.39
C SER A 168 7.24 6.65 12.58
N ALA A 169 6.15 5.88 12.59
CA ALA A 169 5.94 4.83 13.57
C ALA A 169 6.91 3.66 13.37
N LEU A 170 7.31 3.00 14.47
CA LEU A 170 8.07 1.77 14.41
C LEU A 170 7.19 0.63 13.87
N VAL A 171 7.64 -0.04 12.82
CA VAL A 171 6.93 -1.19 12.24
C VAL A 171 7.60 -2.48 12.66
N LEU A 172 6.83 -3.37 13.29
CA LEU A 172 7.28 -4.70 13.68
C LEU A 172 6.41 -5.77 13.01
N ILE A 173 7.04 -6.68 12.28
CA ILE A 173 6.38 -7.82 11.64
C ILE A 173 6.77 -9.09 12.40
N ASP A 174 5.79 -9.73 13.04
CA ASP A 174 5.99 -10.84 13.97
C ASP A 174 7.06 -10.55 15.07
N GLY A 175 7.13 -9.28 15.52
CA GLY A 175 8.07 -8.83 16.56
C GLY A 175 9.44 -8.36 16.06
N MET A 176 9.77 -8.51 14.79
CA MET A 176 11.00 -8.03 14.18
C MET A 176 10.74 -6.77 13.35
N GLU A 177 11.64 -5.79 13.41
CA GLU A 177 11.57 -4.59 12.59
C GLU A 177 11.60 -4.93 11.10
N GLY A 178 10.64 -4.39 10.35
CA GLY A 178 10.48 -4.69 8.95
C GLY A 178 9.77 -3.59 8.16
N ASP A 179 9.79 -3.75 6.84
CA ASP A 179 9.14 -2.83 5.91
C ASP A 179 7.71 -3.30 5.61
N ILE A 180 6.71 -2.52 6.03
CA ILE A 180 5.28 -2.83 5.82
C ILE A 180 4.88 -2.83 4.34
N TYR A 181 5.61 -2.10 3.47
CA TYR A 181 5.36 -2.07 2.03
C TYR A 181 5.78 -3.36 1.34
N SER A 182 6.72 -4.10 1.94
CA SER A 182 7.27 -5.33 1.38
C SER A 182 6.41 -6.56 1.66
N ILE A 183 5.56 -6.53 2.70
CA ILE A 183 4.76 -7.69 3.08
C ILE A 183 3.58 -7.90 2.13
N ASN A 184 3.31 -9.18 1.82
CA ASN A 184 2.09 -9.56 1.11
C ASN A 184 0.86 -9.35 2.02
N PRO A 185 -0.13 -8.51 1.64
CA PRO A 185 -1.34 -8.30 2.43
C PRO A 185 -2.11 -9.58 2.74
N GLN A 186 -2.08 -10.56 1.84
CA GLN A 186 -2.76 -11.85 2.01
C GLN A 186 -2.15 -12.74 3.11
N ASP A 187 -0.90 -12.47 3.52
CA ASP A 187 -0.23 -13.19 4.62
C ASP A 187 -0.52 -12.56 6.00
N ILE A 188 -1.21 -11.43 6.05
CA ILE A 188 -1.50 -10.72 7.30
C ILE A 188 -2.70 -11.35 8.01
N GLU A 189 -2.54 -11.66 9.30
CA GLU A 189 -3.61 -12.07 10.21
C GLU A 189 -4.28 -10.84 10.84
N SER A 190 -3.45 -9.92 11.36
CA SER A 190 -3.92 -8.68 11.97
C SER A 190 -2.83 -7.60 12.00
N ILE A 191 -3.26 -6.34 12.05
CA ILE A 191 -2.39 -5.20 12.32
C ILE A 191 -2.91 -4.47 13.56
N SER A 192 -2.04 -4.26 14.53
CA SER A 192 -2.32 -3.49 15.74
C SER A 192 -1.51 -2.20 15.73
N VAL A 193 -2.17 -1.06 15.94
CA VAL A 193 -1.54 0.26 15.98
C VAL A 193 -1.56 0.78 17.41
N LEU A 194 -0.39 0.84 18.04
CA LEU A 194 -0.20 1.38 19.39
C LEU A 194 0.00 2.90 19.28
N LYS A 195 -0.98 3.67 19.74
CA LYS A 195 -1.07 5.11 19.46
C LYS A 195 -0.57 6.00 20.57
N ASP A 196 -0.34 5.47 21.77
CA ASP A 196 0.11 6.24 22.91
C ASP A 196 1.35 5.66 23.58
N ALA A 197 2.05 6.51 24.32
CA ALA A 197 3.30 6.18 24.98
C ALA A 197 3.16 5.02 25.99
N ALA A 198 2.00 4.89 26.64
CA ALA A 198 1.75 3.80 27.58
C ALA A 198 1.78 2.43 26.89
N ALA A 199 1.19 2.33 25.69
CA ALA A 199 1.18 1.10 24.90
C ALA A 199 2.53 0.83 24.21
N SER A 200 3.28 1.88 23.83
CA SER A 200 4.57 1.76 23.13
C SER A 200 5.80 1.78 24.04
N SER A 201 5.63 2.02 25.35
CA SER A 201 6.72 2.20 26.32
C SER A 201 7.71 1.05 26.39
N ILE A 202 7.26 -0.18 26.13
CA ILE A 202 8.12 -1.37 26.13
C ILE A 202 9.16 -1.38 24.99
N TYR A 203 8.98 -0.54 23.96
CA TYR A 203 9.93 -0.38 22.86
C TYR A 203 10.90 0.77 23.07
N GLY A 204 10.76 1.49 24.21
CA GLY A 204 11.66 2.56 24.63
C GLY A 204 11.79 3.69 23.61
N SER A 205 13.00 4.19 23.42
CA SER A 205 13.33 5.30 22.51
C SER A 205 13.14 4.98 21.02
N ARG A 206 12.90 3.73 20.64
CA ARG A 206 12.65 3.32 19.25
C ARG A 206 11.24 3.65 18.77
N ALA A 207 10.30 3.90 19.68
CA ALA A 207 8.89 4.07 19.36
C ALA A 207 8.28 5.38 19.87
N PRO A 208 8.94 6.54 19.69
CA PRO A 208 8.42 7.82 20.18
C PRO A 208 7.15 8.25 19.42
N PHE A 209 6.96 7.78 18.20
CA PHE A 209 5.85 8.14 17.31
C PHE A 209 4.82 7.02 17.13
N GLY A 210 4.79 6.06 18.07
CA GLY A 210 3.88 4.91 18.01
C GLY A 210 4.48 3.67 17.38
N VAL A 211 3.71 2.57 17.40
CA VAL A 211 4.14 1.27 16.87
C VAL A 211 3.05 0.65 16.03
N ILE A 212 3.42 0.08 14.91
CA ILE A 212 2.56 -0.73 14.05
C ILE A 212 3.03 -2.18 14.16
N LEU A 213 2.20 -3.03 14.76
CA LEU A 213 2.47 -4.46 14.92
C LEU A 213 1.73 -5.24 13.86
N VAL A 214 2.46 -5.88 12.96
CA VAL A 214 1.91 -6.76 11.94
C VAL A 214 2.08 -8.20 12.40
N THR A 215 0.98 -8.92 12.53
CA THR A 215 0.99 -10.36 12.82
C THR A 215 0.66 -11.12 11.55
N THR A 216 1.49 -12.10 11.16
CA THR A 216 1.25 -12.92 9.99
C THR A 216 0.45 -14.18 10.32
N LYS A 217 -0.26 -14.70 9.32
CA LYS A 217 -1.06 -15.94 9.42
C LYS A 217 -0.22 -17.09 9.96
N LYS A 218 -0.88 -17.96 10.74
CA LYS A 218 -0.27 -19.14 11.38
C LYS A 218 -0.89 -20.42 10.81
N GLY A 219 -0.17 -21.52 10.96
CA GLY A 219 -0.72 -22.85 10.74
C GLY A 219 -1.87 -23.16 11.68
N LYS A 220 -2.81 -23.97 11.21
CA LYS A 220 -3.95 -24.46 12.00
C LYS A 220 -3.92 -26.00 12.02
N ALA A 221 -4.27 -26.59 13.16
CA ALA A 221 -4.44 -28.04 13.25
C ALA A 221 -5.57 -28.49 12.31
N GLY A 222 -5.36 -29.58 11.58
CA GLY A 222 -6.32 -30.12 10.62
C GLY A 222 -5.66 -30.61 9.34
N LYS A 223 -6.49 -31.07 8.41
CA LYS A 223 -6.03 -31.48 7.07
C LYS A 223 -5.42 -30.29 6.34
N ALA A 224 -4.43 -30.58 5.50
CA ALA A 224 -3.86 -29.56 4.63
C ALA A 224 -4.93 -28.90 3.76
N GLN A 225 -5.00 -27.57 3.83
CA GLN A 225 -5.87 -26.75 2.99
C GLN A 225 -4.99 -25.89 2.07
N VAL A 226 -5.27 -25.98 0.78
CA VAL A 226 -4.62 -25.16 -0.24
C VAL A 226 -5.59 -24.06 -0.66
N ASN A 227 -5.14 -22.82 -0.60
CA ASN A 227 -5.89 -21.68 -1.09
C ASN A 227 -5.11 -21.01 -2.22
N TYR A 228 -5.80 -20.71 -3.30
CA TYR A 228 -5.29 -19.93 -4.40
C TYR A 228 -6.19 -18.73 -4.63
N ASN A 229 -5.61 -17.53 -4.56
CA ASN A 229 -6.28 -16.27 -4.85
C ASN A 229 -5.57 -15.57 -5.99
N ASN A 230 -6.32 -15.01 -6.92
CA ASN A 230 -5.80 -14.12 -7.93
C ASN A 230 -6.59 -12.81 -7.94
N SER A 231 -5.93 -11.74 -8.35
CA SER A 231 -6.54 -10.42 -8.52
C SER A 231 -6.01 -9.81 -9.80
N PHE A 232 -6.93 -9.35 -10.64
CA PHE A 232 -6.64 -8.54 -11.81
C PHE A 232 -7.24 -7.15 -11.57
N ARG A 233 -6.39 -6.14 -11.66
CA ARG A 233 -6.78 -4.75 -11.37
C ARG A 233 -6.53 -3.88 -12.58
N VAL A 234 -7.48 -3.00 -12.84
CA VAL A 234 -7.34 -1.91 -13.79
C VAL A 234 -7.52 -0.62 -13.00
N SER A 235 -6.53 0.26 -13.05
CA SER A 235 -6.55 1.54 -12.38
C SER A 235 -6.50 2.65 -13.43
N SER A 236 -7.15 3.77 -13.13
CA SER A 236 -7.13 4.97 -13.98
C SER A 236 -6.70 6.15 -13.14
N PRO A 237 -5.90 7.09 -13.69
CA PRO A 237 -5.59 8.34 -13.01
C PRO A 237 -6.87 9.09 -12.65
N ILE A 238 -6.93 9.64 -11.45
CA ILE A 238 -8.05 10.44 -10.97
C ILE A 238 -7.65 11.92 -11.07
N ASN A 239 -8.55 12.76 -11.62
CA ASN A 239 -8.33 14.21 -11.74
C ASN A 239 -7.09 14.56 -12.58
N MET A 240 -6.89 13.86 -13.70
CA MET A 240 -5.85 14.22 -14.65
C MET A 240 -6.11 15.63 -15.17
N PRO A 241 -5.16 16.57 -15.05
CA PRO A 241 -5.27 17.87 -15.71
C PRO A 241 -5.30 17.70 -17.23
N SER A 242 -5.76 18.71 -17.94
CA SER A 242 -5.62 18.83 -19.39
C SER A 242 -4.91 20.12 -19.75
N SER A 243 -4.11 20.09 -20.79
CA SER A 243 -3.50 21.29 -21.34
C SER A 243 -4.55 22.16 -22.04
N LEU A 244 -4.35 23.47 -22.04
CA LEU A 244 -5.09 24.35 -22.94
C LEU A 244 -4.66 24.04 -24.39
N ASP A 245 -5.57 24.22 -25.34
CA ASP A 245 -5.16 24.22 -26.75
C ASP A 245 -4.19 25.37 -27.03
N SER A 246 -3.36 25.22 -28.07
CA SER A 246 -2.27 26.15 -28.38
C SER A 246 -2.72 27.56 -28.69
N TYR A 247 -3.91 27.73 -29.27
CA TYR A 247 -4.46 29.06 -29.53
C TYR A 247 -4.89 29.73 -28.24
N THR A 248 -5.69 29.07 -27.42
CA THR A 248 -6.13 29.59 -26.11
C THR A 248 -4.95 29.85 -25.20
N PHE A 249 -3.98 28.92 -25.16
CA PHE A 249 -2.72 29.09 -24.41
C PHE A 249 -1.97 30.34 -24.85
N SER A 250 -1.84 30.59 -26.13
CA SER A 250 -1.10 31.74 -26.68
C SER A 250 -1.75 33.08 -26.29
N LEU A 251 -3.08 33.17 -26.31
CA LEU A 251 -3.81 34.34 -25.87
C LEU A 251 -3.65 34.56 -24.36
N TYR A 252 -3.84 33.49 -23.57
CA TYR A 252 -3.65 33.53 -22.12
C TYR A 252 -2.23 33.98 -21.74
N TYR A 253 -1.22 33.45 -22.43
CA TYR A 253 0.17 33.78 -22.14
C TYR A 253 0.49 35.25 -22.46
N ASN A 254 -0.01 35.77 -23.57
CA ASN A 254 0.14 37.19 -23.90
C ASN A 254 -0.56 38.10 -22.88
N ASP A 255 -1.76 37.77 -22.45
CA ASP A 255 -2.50 38.51 -21.43
C ASP A 255 -1.76 38.47 -20.06
N ALA A 256 -1.26 37.29 -19.69
CA ALA A 256 -0.47 37.14 -18.46
C ALA A 256 0.83 37.96 -18.51
N ALA A 257 1.54 37.95 -19.63
CA ALA A 257 2.74 38.76 -19.83
C ALA A 257 2.45 40.26 -19.77
N ALA A 258 1.37 40.70 -20.38
CA ALA A 258 0.93 42.12 -20.33
C ALA A 258 0.60 42.56 -18.89
N ASN A 259 -0.09 41.71 -18.12
CA ASN A 259 -0.48 42.00 -16.74
C ASN A 259 0.66 41.91 -15.74
N SER A 260 1.72 41.13 -16.00
CA SER A 260 2.86 40.98 -15.11
C SER A 260 3.85 42.15 -15.11
N GLY A 261 3.74 43.07 -16.07
CA GLY A 261 4.73 44.10 -16.32
C GLY A 261 6.05 43.61 -16.92
N TRP A 262 6.12 42.34 -17.24
CA TRP A 262 7.25 41.69 -17.92
C TRP A 262 7.02 41.79 -19.44
N GLY A 263 7.52 42.83 -20.10
CA GLY A 263 7.43 42.93 -21.57
C GLY A 263 8.38 41.95 -22.27
N PRO A 264 8.16 41.65 -23.54
CA PRO A 264 7.23 42.27 -24.49
C PRO A 264 5.80 41.74 -24.37
N TYR A 265 4.83 42.60 -24.53
CA TYR A 265 3.40 42.31 -24.37
C TYR A 265 2.82 41.35 -25.43
N ASN A 266 3.56 41.06 -26.49
CA ASN A 266 3.20 40.11 -27.55
C ASN A 266 4.25 39.00 -27.63
N TRP A 267 4.38 38.20 -26.55
CA TRP A 267 5.32 37.10 -26.52
C TRP A 267 5.07 36.09 -27.63
N VAL A 268 3.79 35.78 -27.89
CA VAL A 268 3.38 35.02 -29.05
C VAL A 268 2.90 36.01 -30.10
N SER A 269 3.65 36.19 -31.19
CA SER A 269 3.32 37.15 -32.25
C SER A 269 2.02 36.79 -32.97
N GLU A 270 1.37 37.77 -33.60
CA GLU A 270 0.17 37.55 -34.39
C GLU A 270 0.41 36.57 -35.55
N GLU A 271 1.57 36.66 -36.20
CA GLU A 271 1.98 35.73 -37.24
C GLU A 271 2.01 34.29 -36.71
N ARG A 272 2.61 34.08 -35.53
CA ARG A 272 2.66 32.76 -34.89
C ARG A 272 1.27 32.27 -34.49
N ILE A 273 0.43 33.13 -33.94
CA ILE A 273 -0.97 32.80 -33.60
C ILE A 273 -1.74 32.36 -34.86
N ASN A 274 -1.56 33.01 -36.01
CA ASN A 274 -2.19 32.61 -37.23
C ASN A 274 -1.68 31.26 -37.72
N ARG A 275 -0.36 31.00 -37.62
CA ARG A 275 0.23 29.71 -37.94
C ARG A 275 -0.30 28.59 -37.04
N ILE A 276 -0.46 28.84 -35.73
CA ILE A 276 -1.09 27.91 -34.77
C ILE A 276 -2.53 27.57 -35.23
N LYS A 277 -3.34 28.58 -35.60
CA LYS A 277 -4.70 28.34 -36.08
C LYS A 277 -4.72 27.51 -37.35
N ASP A 278 -3.81 27.77 -38.29
CA ASP A 278 -3.73 27.03 -39.55
C ASP A 278 -3.25 25.58 -39.32
N TYR A 279 -2.36 25.35 -38.37
CA TYR A 279 -1.94 24.00 -37.95
C TYR A 279 -3.11 23.23 -37.29
N MET A 280 -3.80 23.84 -36.33
CA MET A 280 -4.97 23.26 -35.68
C MET A 280 -6.11 22.97 -36.66
N ALA A 281 -6.24 23.77 -37.70
CA ALA A 281 -7.23 23.57 -38.78
C ALA A 281 -6.77 22.57 -39.84
N GLY A 282 -5.57 21.98 -39.72
CA GLY A 282 -5.01 21.05 -40.72
C GLY A 282 -4.64 21.67 -42.07
N LYS A 283 -4.50 23.00 -42.14
CA LYS A 283 -4.09 23.69 -43.38
C LYS A 283 -2.58 23.60 -43.61
N ILE A 284 -1.81 23.48 -42.56
CA ILE A 284 -0.37 23.24 -42.59
C ILE A 284 -0.05 22.02 -41.73
N THR A 285 1.02 21.31 -42.05
CA THR A 285 1.45 20.09 -41.40
C THR A 285 2.69 20.27 -40.52
N ASP A 286 3.43 21.36 -40.75
CA ASP A 286 4.67 21.60 -40.03
C ASP A 286 4.39 22.19 -38.65
N SER A 287 4.83 21.47 -37.61
CA SER A 287 4.65 21.82 -36.19
C SER A 287 5.57 22.97 -35.74
N THR A 288 6.57 23.33 -36.57
CA THR A 288 7.53 24.40 -36.29
C THR A 288 8.18 24.91 -37.58
N ILE A 289 8.98 25.96 -37.47
CA ILE A 289 9.78 26.53 -38.55
C ILE A 289 11.27 26.58 -38.12
N PRO A 290 12.19 26.76 -39.06
CA PRO A 290 13.59 27.01 -38.71
C PRO A 290 13.73 28.24 -37.80
N VAL A 291 14.70 28.19 -36.89
CA VAL A 291 15.02 29.34 -36.02
C VAL A 291 15.43 30.54 -36.86
N PRO A 292 14.82 31.72 -36.76
CA PRO A 292 15.11 32.86 -37.63
C PRO A 292 16.59 33.29 -37.63
N ASN A 293 17.26 33.20 -36.50
CA ASN A 293 18.67 33.59 -36.35
C ASN A 293 19.66 32.42 -36.50
N ASN A 294 19.15 31.18 -36.65
CA ASN A 294 19.93 29.96 -36.88
C ASN A 294 19.13 28.95 -37.70
N PRO A 295 18.99 29.15 -39.02
CA PRO A 295 18.11 28.35 -39.85
C PRO A 295 18.54 26.89 -40.05
N SER A 296 19.65 26.46 -39.46
CA SER A 296 20.03 25.05 -39.39
C SER A 296 19.31 24.24 -38.29
N LEU A 297 18.64 24.92 -37.35
CA LEU A 297 17.90 24.30 -36.27
C LEU A 297 16.42 24.60 -36.38
N TRP A 298 15.61 23.65 -35.92
CA TRP A 298 14.18 23.86 -35.74
C TRP A 298 13.90 24.70 -34.49
N ALA A 299 12.86 25.51 -34.51
CA ALA A 299 12.46 26.32 -33.39
C ALA A 299 11.65 25.49 -32.39
N ASP A 300 11.88 25.75 -31.09
CA ASP A 300 11.15 25.14 -30.01
C ASP A 300 9.78 25.79 -29.74
N GLY A 301 9.06 25.24 -28.78
CA GLY A 301 7.75 25.74 -28.36
C GLY A 301 7.76 27.10 -27.69
N TYR A 302 8.91 27.52 -27.18
CA TYR A 302 9.06 28.84 -26.54
C TYR A 302 9.26 29.96 -27.56
N SER A 303 9.75 29.62 -28.75
CA SER A 303 10.05 30.60 -29.79
C SER A 303 9.06 30.59 -30.93
N GLN A 304 9.02 29.57 -31.77
CA GLN A 304 8.24 29.54 -33.00
C GLN A 304 7.44 28.25 -33.22
N GLY A 305 7.45 27.31 -32.29
CA GLY A 305 6.62 26.10 -32.38
C GLY A 305 5.12 26.43 -32.45
N ASN A 306 4.39 25.64 -33.19
CA ASN A 306 2.94 25.83 -33.44
C ASN A 306 2.16 24.51 -33.37
N ASP A 307 2.70 23.50 -32.69
CA ASP A 307 2.02 22.23 -32.43
C ASP A 307 0.78 22.44 -31.53
N ASN A 308 0.00 21.42 -31.30
CA ASN A 308 -1.17 21.46 -30.43
C ASN A 308 -1.32 20.16 -29.67
N ILE A 309 -0.57 20.03 -28.57
CA ILE A 309 -0.43 18.79 -27.79
C ILE A 309 -0.97 18.96 -26.37
N ASP A 310 -1.77 18.02 -25.93
CA ASP A 310 -2.03 17.80 -24.51
C ASP A 310 -0.99 16.84 -23.96
N TYR A 311 -0.02 17.36 -23.22
CA TYR A 311 1.07 16.57 -22.66
C TYR A 311 0.62 15.61 -21.57
N TYR A 312 -0.46 15.90 -20.85
CA TYR A 312 -0.99 14.97 -19.85
C TYR A 312 -1.56 13.73 -20.54
N ASP A 313 -2.35 13.91 -21.60
CA ASP A 313 -2.85 12.79 -22.40
C ASP A 313 -1.73 12.04 -23.12
N TYR A 314 -0.68 12.75 -23.54
CA TYR A 314 0.46 12.16 -24.24
C TYR A 314 1.33 11.29 -23.32
N PHE A 315 1.64 11.75 -22.11
CA PHE A 315 2.51 11.02 -21.20
C PHE A 315 1.81 9.91 -20.43
N PHE A 316 0.53 10.05 -20.10
CA PHE A 316 -0.14 9.13 -19.19
C PHE A 316 -1.13 8.21 -19.90
N LYS A 317 -1.24 6.98 -19.42
CA LYS A 317 -2.23 5.99 -19.85
C LYS A 317 -3.56 6.27 -19.16
N ASP A 318 -4.66 6.05 -19.88
CA ASP A 318 -6.01 6.09 -19.29
C ASP A 318 -6.24 4.95 -18.29
N ASN A 319 -5.63 3.82 -18.57
CA ASN A 319 -5.77 2.61 -17.75
C ASN A 319 -4.42 1.90 -17.62
N VAL A 320 -4.12 1.45 -16.42
CA VAL A 320 -2.96 0.62 -16.10
C VAL A 320 -3.39 -0.70 -15.50
N PHE A 321 -2.62 -1.74 -15.80
CA PHE A 321 -2.93 -3.09 -15.41
C PHE A 321 -2.02 -3.56 -14.27
N ALA A 322 -2.60 -4.30 -13.34
CA ALA A 322 -1.85 -5.04 -12.33
C ALA A 322 -2.49 -6.41 -12.12
N HIS A 323 -1.67 -7.40 -11.84
CA HIS A 323 -2.13 -8.75 -11.55
C HIS A 323 -1.36 -9.35 -10.37
N GLU A 324 -2.06 -10.13 -9.59
CA GLU A 324 -1.53 -10.76 -8.40
C GLU A 324 -1.97 -12.21 -8.32
N HIS A 325 -1.03 -13.08 -7.98
CA HIS A 325 -1.26 -14.50 -7.78
C HIS A 325 -0.73 -14.90 -6.41
N ASN A 326 -1.59 -15.44 -5.58
CA ASN A 326 -1.23 -15.89 -4.25
C ASN A 326 -1.66 -17.33 -4.03
N ILE A 327 -0.73 -18.17 -3.61
CA ILE A 327 -1.01 -19.54 -3.18
C ILE A 327 -0.59 -19.70 -1.73
N SER A 328 -1.43 -20.34 -0.92
CA SER A 328 -1.06 -20.66 0.46
C SER A 328 -1.51 -22.06 0.85
N VAL A 329 -0.75 -22.68 1.74
CA VAL A 329 -1.04 -24.01 2.29
C VAL A 329 -0.98 -23.91 3.80
N THR A 330 -2.05 -24.30 4.48
CA THR A 330 -2.12 -24.38 5.94
C THR A 330 -2.54 -25.76 6.39
N GLY A 331 -1.98 -26.25 7.48
CA GLY A 331 -2.35 -27.56 8.02
C GLY A 331 -1.51 -27.93 9.23
N GLY A 332 -1.71 -29.16 9.69
CA GLY A 332 -0.91 -29.72 10.77
C GLY A 332 -1.68 -30.60 11.72
N THR A 333 -1.01 -30.92 12.82
CA THR A 333 -1.57 -31.66 13.95
C THR A 333 -1.57 -30.76 15.19
N ASP A 334 -2.06 -31.25 16.32
CA ASP A 334 -1.95 -30.54 17.61
C ASP A 334 -0.48 -30.29 18.03
N LYS A 335 0.47 -31.07 17.48
CA LYS A 335 1.89 -30.96 17.80
C LYS A 335 2.68 -30.12 16.81
N ILE A 336 2.33 -30.13 15.53
CA ILE A 336 3.05 -29.39 14.49
C ILE A 336 2.03 -28.75 13.58
N GLN A 337 2.15 -27.43 13.40
CA GLN A 337 1.30 -26.63 12.53
C GLN A 337 2.17 -25.83 11.58
N TYR A 338 1.73 -25.70 10.33
CA TYR A 338 2.48 -24.99 9.31
C TYR A 338 1.59 -24.09 8.46
N TYR A 339 2.16 -22.97 8.04
CA TYR A 339 1.64 -22.08 7.03
C TYR A 339 2.74 -21.79 6.02
N LEU A 340 2.45 -22.02 4.75
CA LEU A 340 3.36 -21.76 3.63
C LEU A 340 2.62 -20.84 2.65
N SER A 341 3.30 -19.88 2.08
CA SER A 341 2.73 -19.02 1.02
C SER A 341 3.75 -18.65 -0.02
N ALA A 342 3.27 -18.42 -1.24
CA ALA A 342 4.01 -17.79 -2.32
C ALA A 342 3.10 -16.77 -3.03
N ASN A 343 3.64 -15.59 -3.33
CA ASN A 343 2.92 -14.50 -3.97
C ASN A 343 3.76 -13.88 -5.07
N TYR A 344 3.12 -13.57 -6.17
CA TYR A 344 3.65 -12.74 -7.23
C TYR A 344 2.69 -11.57 -7.50
N LEU A 345 3.23 -10.36 -7.54
CA LEU A 345 2.52 -9.13 -7.91
C LEU A 345 3.27 -8.46 -9.05
N GLY A 346 2.62 -8.31 -10.20
CA GLY A 346 3.09 -7.52 -11.34
C GLY A 346 2.24 -6.27 -11.50
N GLN A 347 2.88 -5.12 -11.66
CA GLN A 347 2.22 -3.82 -11.83
C GLN A 347 2.90 -3.03 -12.95
N ASP A 348 2.10 -2.54 -13.89
CA ASP A 348 2.55 -1.60 -14.91
C ASP A 348 2.50 -0.17 -14.37
N GLY A 349 3.34 0.71 -14.93
CA GLY A 349 3.34 2.13 -14.64
C GLY A 349 2.33 2.92 -15.47
N GLU A 350 2.07 4.13 -15.05
CA GLU A 350 1.08 5.03 -15.65
C GLU A 350 1.58 5.71 -16.93
N LEU A 351 2.88 5.65 -17.22
CA LEU A 351 3.46 6.29 -18.38
C LEU A 351 3.20 5.53 -19.67
N ARG A 352 2.87 6.25 -20.77
CA ARG A 352 2.81 5.70 -22.13
C ARG A 352 4.21 5.60 -22.76
N ILE A 353 5.14 6.42 -22.29
CA ILE A 353 6.47 6.57 -22.87
C ILE A 353 7.50 6.18 -21.83
N GLY A 354 8.44 5.35 -22.25
CA GLY A 354 9.37 4.72 -21.35
C GLY A 354 8.74 3.56 -20.57
N ASP A 355 9.57 2.65 -20.11
CA ASP A 355 9.12 1.47 -19.38
C ASP A 355 9.09 1.76 -17.88
N GLU A 356 7.91 1.68 -17.29
CA GLU A 356 7.74 1.68 -15.84
C GLU A 356 6.97 0.45 -15.41
N TYR A 357 7.56 -0.37 -14.55
CA TYR A 357 6.89 -1.53 -13.97
C TYR A 357 7.52 -1.96 -12.63
N SER A 358 6.74 -2.66 -11.85
CA SER A 358 7.19 -3.25 -10.57
C SER A 358 6.76 -4.71 -10.47
N ASN A 359 7.70 -5.58 -10.13
CA ASN A 359 7.46 -7.00 -9.88
C ASN A 359 7.87 -7.36 -8.46
N ARG A 360 6.97 -7.96 -7.68
CA ARG A 360 7.26 -8.43 -6.32
C ARG A 360 7.00 -9.92 -6.20
N TYR A 361 8.00 -10.62 -5.70
CA TYR A 361 7.97 -12.05 -5.38
C TYR A 361 8.11 -12.23 -3.88
N THR A 362 7.21 -12.97 -3.27
CA THR A 362 7.26 -13.27 -1.84
C THR A 362 7.09 -14.77 -1.61
N ALA A 363 7.90 -15.35 -0.75
CA ALA A 363 7.73 -16.71 -0.26
C ALA A 363 7.87 -16.72 1.27
N SER A 364 6.91 -17.32 1.97
CA SER A 364 6.88 -17.38 3.42
C SER A 364 6.64 -18.80 3.92
N ALA A 365 7.30 -19.17 5.02
CA ALA A 365 7.05 -20.41 5.72
C ALA A 365 7.07 -20.16 7.24
N LYS A 366 6.01 -20.59 7.93
CA LYS A 366 5.87 -20.49 9.37
C LYS A 366 5.48 -21.84 9.94
N ILE A 367 6.31 -22.36 10.84
CA ILE A 367 6.15 -23.69 11.45
C ILE A 367 6.16 -23.51 12.96
N ASN A 368 5.19 -24.07 13.66
CA ASN A 368 5.14 -24.13 15.10
C ASN A 368 5.08 -25.59 15.53
N ALA A 369 5.96 -26.00 16.44
CA ALA A 369 6.07 -27.37 16.93
C ALA A 369 6.05 -27.41 18.46
N GLN A 370 5.14 -28.22 19.03
CA GLN A 370 5.13 -28.57 20.43
C GLN A 370 6.00 -29.82 20.63
N LEU A 371 7.26 -29.61 21.00
CA LEU A 371 8.24 -30.70 21.13
C LEU A 371 7.98 -31.58 22.36
N SER A 372 7.50 -30.96 23.46
CA SER A 372 7.11 -31.65 24.65
C SER A 372 5.98 -30.88 25.39
N LYS A 373 5.53 -31.35 26.53
CA LYS A 373 4.51 -30.63 27.32
C LYS A 373 4.96 -29.24 27.79
N ILE A 374 6.27 -29.02 27.84
CA ILE A 374 6.87 -27.79 28.38
C ILE A 374 7.67 -27.00 27.33
N VAL A 375 7.94 -27.55 26.16
CA VAL A 375 8.80 -26.91 25.15
C VAL A 375 8.04 -26.78 23.82
N SER A 376 7.94 -25.55 23.32
CA SER A 376 7.48 -25.26 21.97
C SER A 376 8.55 -24.47 21.20
N VAL A 377 8.59 -24.71 19.89
CA VAL A 377 9.52 -24.04 18.96
C VAL A 377 8.74 -23.53 17.78
N GLY A 378 8.96 -22.27 17.45
CA GLY A 378 8.45 -21.62 16.24
C GLY A 378 9.60 -21.25 15.31
N PHE A 379 9.44 -21.50 14.03
CA PHE A 379 10.35 -21.01 12.99
C PHE A 379 9.55 -20.27 11.94
N ASN A 380 10.02 -19.08 11.59
CA ASN A 380 9.42 -18.24 10.56
C ASN A 380 10.52 -17.79 9.59
N THR A 381 10.31 -17.99 8.29
CA THR A 381 11.18 -17.46 7.25
C THR A 381 10.35 -16.78 6.19
N ARG A 382 10.85 -15.65 5.67
CA ARG A 382 10.21 -14.91 4.60
C ARG A 382 11.28 -14.35 3.67
N PHE A 383 11.13 -14.67 2.40
CA PHE A 383 11.91 -14.14 1.30
C PHE A 383 11.04 -13.17 0.51
N ILE A 384 11.59 -11.99 0.19
CA ILE A 384 10.93 -10.98 -0.63
C ILE A 384 11.95 -10.47 -1.64
N ARG A 385 11.55 -10.40 -2.90
CA ARG A 385 12.29 -9.71 -3.95
C ARG A 385 11.34 -8.75 -4.65
N SER A 386 11.77 -7.51 -4.80
CA SER A 386 11.09 -6.47 -5.57
C SER A 386 12.04 -5.93 -6.62
N ASP A 387 11.64 -6.05 -7.88
CA ASP A 387 12.31 -5.45 -9.03
C ASP A 387 11.46 -4.26 -9.51
N TYR A 388 12.06 -3.09 -9.64
CA TYR A 388 11.42 -1.88 -10.13
C TYR A 388 12.26 -1.26 -11.23
N VAL A 389 11.60 -0.86 -12.29
CA VAL A 389 12.20 -0.23 -13.47
C VAL A 389 11.41 1.03 -13.79
N GLN A 390 12.12 2.10 -14.14
CA GLN A 390 11.52 3.36 -14.59
C GLN A 390 12.48 4.13 -15.51
N PRO A 391 11.99 5.05 -16.35
CA PRO A 391 12.85 6.02 -17.00
C PRO A 391 13.63 6.85 -15.96
N THR A 392 14.90 7.12 -16.20
CA THR A 392 15.73 7.90 -15.27
C THR A 392 15.18 9.31 -15.03
N HIS A 393 14.55 9.88 -16.04
CA HIS A 393 13.94 11.21 -15.99
C HIS A 393 12.56 11.24 -15.30
N LEU A 394 11.98 10.11 -14.93
CA LEU A 394 10.76 10.05 -14.12
C LEU A 394 11.09 10.38 -12.66
N ASN A 395 11.06 11.65 -12.33
CA ASN A 395 11.36 12.19 -11.01
C ASN A 395 10.43 13.36 -10.66
N GLU A 396 10.59 13.93 -9.49
CA GLU A 396 9.76 15.06 -9.04
C GLU A 396 9.81 16.27 -9.98
N SER A 397 10.97 16.53 -10.60
CA SER A 397 11.11 17.62 -11.57
C SER A 397 10.27 17.40 -12.81
N PHE A 398 10.17 16.16 -13.31
CA PHE A 398 9.36 15.83 -14.47
C PHE A 398 7.89 16.22 -14.27
N PHE A 399 7.29 15.86 -13.13
CA PHE A 399 5.90 16.23 -12.84
C PHE A 399 5.70 17.74 -12.74
N ALA A 400 6.66 18.46 -12.17
CA ALA A 400 6.62 19.92 -12.11
C ALA A 400 6.79 20.53 -13.52
N GLU A 401 7.59 19.93 -14.37
CA GLU A 401 7.90 20.46 -15.71
C GLU A 401 6.80 20.24 -16.73
N ILE A 402 5.99 19.17 -16.59
CA ILE A 402 4.80 19.02 -17.44
C ILE A 402 3.91 20.28 -17.36
N GLY A 403 3.63 20.75 -16.14
CA GLY A 403 2.81 21.95 -15.96
C GLY A 403 3.49 23.28 -16.29
N ARG A 404 4.82 23.32 -16.26
CA ARG A 404 5.61 24.55 -16.39
C ARG A 404 6.24 24.72 -17.79
N GLN A 405 6.76 23.64 -18.37
CA GLN A 405 7.61 23.70 -19.57
C GLN A 405 7.06 22.93 -20.78
N CYS A 406 6.14 22.00 -20.57
CA CYS A 406 5.51 21.29 -21.66
C CYS A 406 4.35 22.13 -22.25
N TRP A 407 4.72 23.18 -22.97
CA TRP A 407 3.74 24.06 -23.61
C TRP A 407 3.05 23.35 -24.78
N PRO A 408 1.76 23.51 -24.97
CA PRO A 408 1.04 22.83 -26.05
C PRO A 408 1.57 23.19 -27.46
N THR A 409 2.25 24.33 -27.57
CA THR A 409 2.88 24.79 -28.82
C THR A 409 4.23 24.15 -29.14
N LYS A 410 4.80 23.32 -28.22
CA LYS A 410 6.08 22.64 -28.48
C LYS A 410 5.91 21.59 -29.55
N PRO A 411 6.80 21.56 -30.59
CA PRO A 411 6.74 20.51 -31.60
C PRO A 411 7.12 19.15 -31.00
N LEU A 412 6.21 18.18 -31.10
CA LEU A 412 6.49 16.80 -30.72
C LEU A 412 7.42 16.15 -31.73
N TYR A 413 7.13 16.30 -32.99
CA TYR A 413 7.95 15.87 -34.11
C TYR A 413 8.39 17.08 -34.93
N ASP A 414 9.60 17.02 -35.48
CA ASP A 414 10.04 18.02 -36.46
C ASP A 414 9.37 17.81 -37.81
N PRO A 415 9.46 18.77 -38.77
CA PRO A 415 8.91 18.62 -40.11
C PRO A 415 9.52 17.46 -40.92
N ASN A 416 10.63 16.88 -40.51
CA ASN A 416 11.17 15.66 -41.11
C ASN A 416 10.53 14.39 -40.52
N GLY A 417 9.61 14.50 -39.54
CA GLY A 417 8.95 13.38 -38.87
C GLY A 417 9.81 12.73 -37.79
N ILE A 418 10.85 13.40 -37.32
CA ILE A 418 11.73 12.91 -36.27
C ILE A 418 11.27 13.47 -34.91
N LEU A 419 11.24 12.62 -33.87
CA LEU A 419 10.88 13.04 -32.52
C LEU A 419 11.80 14.18 -32.06
N TYR A 420 11.20 15.30 -31.65
CA TYR A 420 11.90 16.54 -31.42
C TYR A 420 11.75 17.08 -29.99
N ASP A 421 10.60 16.84 -29.31
CA ASP A 421 10.40 17.32 -27.95
C ASP A 421 11.44 16.75 -26.99
N ASP A 422 12.13 17.63 -26.28
CA ASP A 422 13.24 17.27 -25.39
C ASP A 422 12.80 16.47 -24.17
N HIS A 423 11.62 16.77 -23.59
CA HIS A 423 11.07 16.01 -22.44
C HIS A 423 10.67 14.60 -22.85
N VAL A 424 10.06 14.48 -24.03
CA VAL A 424 9.69 13.17 -24.57
C VAL A 424 10.93 12.35 -24.95
N LEU A 425 11.93 12.98 -25.58
CA LEU A 425 13.21 12.35 -25.88
C LEU A 425 13.93 11.87 -24.61
N GLN A 426 13.91 12.67 -23.54
CA GLN A 426 14.51 12.30 -22.26
C GLN A 426 13.79 11.11 -21.63
N MET A 427 12.45 11.10 -21.63
CA MET A 427 11.66 9.99 -21.10
C MET A 427 11.85 8.70 -21.90
N GLN A 428 12.01 8.78 -23.22
CA GLN A 428 12.12 7.62 -24.09
C GLN A 428 13.56 7.11 -24.23
N ASN A 429 14.53 8.01 -24.32
CA ASN A 429 15.92 7.70 -24.67
C ASN A 429 16.95 8.17 -23.64
N GLY A 430 16.53 8.82 -22.57
CA GLY A 430 17.40 9.45 -21.57
C GLY A 430 17.96 8.49 -20.52
N GLY A 431 17.70 7.20 -20.66
CA GLY A 431 18.21 6.15 -19.78
C GLY A 431 17.13 5.54 -18.89
N GLU A 432 17.54 4.49 -18.18
CA GLU A 432 16.67 3.67 -17.34
C GLU A 432 17.24 3.58 -15.93
N LYS A 433 16.36 3.58 -14.94
CA LYS A 433 16.69 3.31 -13.54
C LYS A 433 16.09 1.98 -13.13
N GLN A 434 16.94 1.10 -12.61
CA GLN A 434 16.57 -0.22 -12.10
C GLN A 434 16.89 -0.32 -10.62
N GLU A 435 15.94 -0.77 -9.83
CA GLU A 435 16.13 -1.07 -8.41
C GLU A 435 15.71 -2.50 -8.12
N ARG A 436 16.59 -3.28 -7.50
CA ARG A 436 16.29 -4.61 -7.00
C ARG A 436 16.51 -4.66 -5.52
N ASN A 437 15.44 -4.89 -4.78
CA ASN A 437 15.47 -5.05 -3.34
C ASN A 437 15.19 -6.50 -2.98
N THR A 438 16.06 -7.11 -2.18
CA THR A 438 15.92 -8.49 -1.71
C THR A 438 16.03 -8.52 -0.20
N TRP A 439 15.05 -9.15 0.46
CA TRP A 439 15.04 -9.36 1.90
C TRP A 439 14.89 -10.84 2.22
N LEU A 440 15.65 -11.28 3.20
CA LEU A 440 15.49 -12.57 3.84
C LEU A 440 15.30 -12.33 5.33
N TYR A 441 14.16 -12.72 5.87
CA TYR A 441 13.84 -12.70 7.28
C TYR A 441 13.84 -14.11 7.82
N GLN A 442 14.51 -14.32 8.95
CA GLN A 442 14.50 -15.60 9.65
C GLN A 442 14.30 -15.36 11.14
N GLN A 443 13.42 -16.12 11.74
CA GLN A 443 13.11 -15.98 13.16
C GLN A 443 12.92 -17.36 13.80
N LEU A 444 13.59 -17.58 14.90
CA LEU A 444 13.47 -18.76 15.74
C LEU A 444 12.94 -18.33 17.11
N ASN A 445 11.78 -18.85 17.46
CA ASN A 445 11.17 -18.67 18.77
C ASN A 445 11.24 -19.97 19.56
N ILE A 446 11.71 -19.92 20.80
CA ILE A 446 11.73 -21.06 21.71
C ILE A 446 11.02 -20.64 22.99
N THR A 447 9.98 -21.37 23.36
CA THR A 447 9.26 -21.15 24.60
C THR A 447 9.36 -22.40 25.49
N VAL A 448 9.77 -22.19 26.73
CA VAL A 448 9.82 -23.24 27.77
C VAL A 448 8.89 -22.83 28.90
N GLU A 449 7.89 -23.65 29.22
CA GLU A 449 6.96 -23.46 30.34
C GLU A 449 7.18 -24.58 31.40
N PRO A 450 8.15 -24.40 32.32
CA PRO A 450 8.48 -25.44 33.30
C PRO A 450 7.34 -25.75 34.26
N ILE A 451 6.58 -24.73 34.65
CA ILE A 451 5.35 -24.83 35.43
C ILE A 451 4.30 -23.90 34.83
N LYS A 452 3.03 -24.25 34.97
CA LYS A 452 1.92 -23.49 34.41
C LYS A 452 1.96 -22.02 34.84
N GLY A 453 2.01 -21.13 33.84
CA GLY A 453 2.05 -19.68 34.03
C GLY A 453 3.45 -19.10 34.17
N TRP A 454 4.52 -19.88 34.19
CA TRP A 454 5.89 -19.40 34.13
C TRP A 454 6.54 -19.80 32.80
N ARG A 455 6.85 -18.81 31.96
CA ARG A 455 7.46 -19.04 30.65
C ARG A 455 8.83 -18.39 30.54
N LEU A 456 9.74 -19.11 29.93
CA LEU A 456 11.04 -18.63 29.48
C LEU A 456 10.98 -18.57 27.95
N ILE A 457 11.25 -17.43 27.37
CA ILE A 457 11.08 -17.21 25.92
C ILE A 457 12.38 -16.64 25.36
N GLY A 458 12.84 -17.24 24.27
CA GLY A 458 13.96 -16.77 23.48
C GLY A 458 13.51 -16.56 22.04
N ASP A 459 13.69 -15.32 21.53
CA ASP A 459 13.48 -14.96 20.15
C ASP A 459 14.81 -14.57 19.51
N LEU A 460 15.21 -15.31 18.49
CA LEU A 460 16.37 -15.02 17.66
C LEU A 460 15.88 -14.60 16.29
N SER A 461 16.22 -13.39 15.87
CA SER A 461 15.80 -12.85 14.58
C SER A 461 17.01 -12.43 13.75
N TYR A 462 17.00 -12.79 12.48
CA TYR A 462 17.98 -12.40 11.49
C TYR A 462 17.29 -11.82 10.27
N ARG A 463 17.77 -10.66 9.81
CA ARG A 463 17.34 -10.05 8.55
C ARG A 463 18.56 -9.76 7.70
N TYR A 464 18.55 -10.24 6.48
CA TYR A 464 19.49 -9.87 5.45
C TYR A 464 18.74 -9.06 4.38
N ASN A 465 19.29 -7.91 4.03
CA ASN A 465 18.75 -7.06 2.99
C ASN A 465 19.86 -6.70 2.00
N THR A 466 19.57 -6.82 0.71
CA THR A 466 20.39 -6.28 -0.36
C THR A 466 19.55 -5.40 -1.27
N GLN A 467 20.12 -4.28 -1.64
CA GLN A 467 19.57 -3.40 -2.66
C GLN A 467 20.64 -3.24 -3.74
N TYR A 468 20.27 -3.52 -4.96
CA TYR A 468 21.03 -3.19 -6.15
C TYR A 468 20.32 -2.04 -6.85
N SER A 469 21.09 -1.03 -7.26
CA SER A 469 20.61 0.10 -8.04
C SER A 469 21.49 0.32 -9.25
N HIS A 470 20.86 0.47 -10.39
CA HIS A 470 21.50 0.89 -11.64
C HIS A 470 20.71 2.06 -12.20
N TRP A 471 21.36 3.06 -12.73
CA TRP A 471 20.74 4.06 -13.58
C TRP A 471 21.70 4.59 -14.64
N ASP A 472 21.15 4.75 -15.83
CA ASP A 472 21.78 5.48 -16.93
C ASP A 472 21.19 6.88 -17.01
N TYR A 473 22.03 7.86 -17.25
CA TYR A 473 21.63 9.22 -17.59
C TYR A 473 22.24 9.55 -18.95
N LEU A 474 21.46 9.36 -20.02
CA LEU A 474 21.97 9.40 -21.37
C LEU A 474 21.73 10.77 -22.00
N THR A 475 22.72 11.26 -22.75
CA THR A 475 22.56 12.46 -23.56
C THR A 475 21.61 12.17 -24.70
N VAL A 476 20.56 12.97 -24.83
CA VAL A 476 19.64 12.95 -25.97
C VAL A 476 19.86 14.17 -26.85
N HIS A 477 19.57 14.05 -28.13
CA HIS A 477 19.82 15.08 -29.11
C HIS A 477 18.59 15.34 -29.96
N GLN A 478 18.30 16.62 -30.19
CA GLN A 478 17.35 17.06 -31.20
C GLN A 478 18.03 17.11 -32.56
N THR A 479 17.27 16.88 -33.63
CA THR A 479 17.75 16.99 -35.01
C THR A 479 17.58 18.40 -35.56
N GLY A 480 18.48 18.81 -36.44
CA GLY A 480 18.34 20.05 -37.18
C GLY A 480 17.52 19.91 -38.44
N VAL A 481 17.41 20.99 -39.19
CA VAL A 481 16.63 21.10 -40.46
C VAL A 481 17.12 20.09 -41.52
N ASP A 482 18.42 19.78 -41.52
CA ASP A 482 19.02 18.78 -42.42
C ASP A 482 18.79 17.32 -41.98
N GLY A 483 18.11 17.09 -40.86
CA GLY A 483 17.88 15.78 -40.24
C GLY A 483 19.15 15.13 -39.70
N LYS A 484 20.30 15.80 -39.69
CA LYS A 484 21.62 15.27 -39.30
C LYS A 484 22.31 16.08 -38.20
N THR A 485 22.15 17.40 -38.23
CA THR A 485 22.71 18.27 -37.21
C THR A 485 22.08 17.95 -35.88
N LYS A 486 22.93 17.80 -34.85
CA LYS A 486 22.46 17.49 -33.49
C LYS A 486 22.50 18.75 -32.65
N GLY A 487 21.34 19.20 -32.21
CA GLY A 487 21.18 20.17 -31.14
C GLY A 487 21.42 19.51 -29.79
N ASN A 488 22.05 20.22 -28.85
CA ASN A 488 22.27 19.70 -27.51
C ASN A 488 21.00 19.86 -26.69
N THR A 489 20.55 18.80 -26.06
CA THR A 489 19.58 18.85 -24.98
C THR A 489 20.31 19.02 -23.63
N TRP A 490 19.60 19.09 -22.55
CA TRP A 490 20.04 19.53 -21.21
C TRP A 490 21.28 18.84 -20.63
N ASN A 491 21.70 17.68 -21.13
CA ASN A 491 22.87 16.94 -20.62
C ASN A 491 24.02 16.92 -21.63
N ASN A 492 25.17 17.36 -21.18
CA ASN A 492 26.38 17.35 -22.00
C ASN A 492 27.12 16.01 -21.98
N ASP A 493 26.99 15.22 -20.91
CA ASP A 493 27.72 13.96 -20.74
C ASP A 493 26.80 12.85 -20.27
N SER A 494 26.86 11.70 -20.92
CA SER A 494 26.19 10.49 -20.46
C SER A 494 26.86 9.95 -19.20
N GLN A 495 26.05 9.42 -18.30
CA GLN A 495 26.50 8.89 -17.01
C GLN A 495 25.90 7.50 -16.79
N VAL A 496 26.61 6.67 -16.04
CA VAL A 496 26.08 5.41 -15.50
C VAL A 496 26.44 5.31 -14.03
N HIS A 497 25.49 4.84 -13.27
CA HIS A 497 25.66 4.59 -11.85
C HIS A 497 25.33 3.14 -11.52
N GLU A 498 26.20 2.52 -10.71
CA GLU A 498 26.00 1.20 -10.13
C GLU A 498 26.11 1.30 -8.62
N GLY A 499 25.11 0.83 -7.91
CA GLY A 499 25.08 0.85 -6.46
C GLY A 499 24.69 -0.50 -5.87
N THR A 500 25.29 -0.85 -4.75
CA THR A 500 24.92 -2.03 -3.97
C THR A 500 24.94 -1.69 -2.49
N TYR A 501 23.79 -1.83 -1.85
CA TYR A 501 23.65 -1.77 -0.41
C TYR A 501 23.41 -3.17 0.14
N ALA A 502 24.08 -3.54 1.23
CA ALA A 502 23.83 -4.78 1.96
C ALA A 502 23.76 -4.50 3.46
N SER A 503 22.83 -5.16 4.15
CA SER A 503 22.64 -5.01 5.59
C SER A 503 22.33 -6.34 6.25
N ASP A 504 23.02 -6.61 7.37
CA ASP A 504 22.78 -7.73 8.27
C ASP A 504 22.26 -7.20 9.60
N TYR A 505 21.08 -7.64 10.00
CA TYR A 505 20.48 -7.30 11.29
C TYR A 505 20.25 -8.54 12.11
N PHE A 506 20.80 -8.55 13.33
CA PHE A 506 20.57 -9.56 14.35
C PHE A 506 19.83 -8.97 15.54
N ASN A 507 18.83 -9.70 16.03
CA ASN A 507 18.12 -9.35 17.25
C ASN A 507 17.95 -10.58 18.13
N VAL A 508 18.28 -10.44 19.40
CA VAL A 508 18.11 -11.46 20.43
C VAL A 508 17.23 -10.89 21.52
N ASN A 509 16.08 -11.52 21.75
CA ASN A 509 15.19 -11.21 22.87
C ASN A 509 15.12 -12.42 23.79
N LEU A 510 15.52 -12.24 25.03
CA LEU A 510 15.40 -13.26 26.08
C LEU A 510 14.54 -12.69 27.19
N TYR A 511 13.40 -13.30 27.45
CA TYR A 511 12.53 -12.83 28.53
C TYR A 511 11.84 -13.97 29.27
N THR A 512 11.40 -13.67 30.46
CA THR A 512 10.62 -14.56 31.28
C THR A 512 9.38 -13.86 31.79
N ASP A 513 8.25 -14.52 31.76
CA ASP A 513 7.04 -14.03 32.40
C ASP A 513 6.45 -15.05 33.35
N TYR A 514 5.87 -14.54 34.43
CA TYR A 514 5.07 -15.32 35.38
C TYR A 514 3.70 -14.67 35.54
N ALA A 515 2.66 -15.42 35.17
CA ALA A 515 1.29 -14.99 35.27
C ALA A 515 0.49 -15.89 36.22
N LYS A 516 -0.20 -15.28 37.18
CA LYS A 516 -1.01 -16.00 38.16
C LYS A 516 -2.26 -15.22 38.56
N THR A 517 -3.38 -15.93 38.64
CA THR A 517 -4.63 -15.38 39.18
C THR A 517 -4.78 -15.77 40.64
N PHE A 518 -4.92 -14.78 41.52
CA PHE A 518 -5.15 -14.94 42.93
C PHE A 518 -6.62 -14.66 43.25
N ALA A 519 -7.16 -15.38 44.24
CA ALA A 519 -8.54 -15.21 44.74
C ALA A 519 -9.60 -15.13 43.62
N LYS A 520 -9.38 -15.79 42.46
CA LYS A 520 -10.23 -15.83 41.28
C LYS A 520 -10.46 -14.49 40.57
N SER A 521 -10.01 -13.38 41.11
CA SER A 521 -10.28 -12.03 40.58
C SER A 521 -9.01 -11.17 40.37
N HIS A 522 -7.92 -11.46 41.04
CA HIS A 522 -6.70 -10.65 40.93
C HIS A 522 -5.70 -11.30 39.99
N ASN A 523 -5.47 -10.70 38.82
CA ASN A 523 -4.53 -11.16 37.81
C ASN A 523 -3.22 -10.40 37.96
N MET A 524 -2.13 -11.11 38.20
CA MET A 524 -0.79 -10.56 38.25
C MET A 524 0.05 -11.16 37.11
N LYS A 525 0.75 -10.31 36.38
CA LYS A 525 1.79 -10.73 35.43
C LYS A 525 3.04 -9.92 35.68
N VAL A 526 4.17 -10.60 35.82
CA VAL A 526 5.49 -10.00 35.95
C VAL A 526 6.32 -10.45 34.75
N LEU A 527 7.05 -9.53 34.14
CA LEU A 527 7.91 -9.80 32.99
C LEU A 527 9.28 -9.17 33.24
N PHE A 528 10.33 -9.94 32.97
CA PHE A 528 11.71 -9.48 32.87
C PHE A 528 12.26 -9.86 31.51
N GLY A 529 12.95 -8.93 30.87
CA GLY A 529 13.49 -9.17 29.55
C GLY A 529 14.85 -8.53 29.34
N PHE A 530 15.59 -9.11 28.40
CA PHE A 530 16.83 -8.60 27.85
C PHE A 530 16.71 -8.60 26.35
N GLN A 531 17.11 -7.51 25.72
CA GLN A 531 17.19 -7.37 24.27
C GLN A 531 18.57 -6.88 23.88
N ALA A 532 19.13 -7.48 22.84
CA ALA A 532 20.32 -7.00 22.17
C ALA A 532 20.11 -7.06 20.66
N GLU A 533 20.59 -6.04 19.98
CA GLU A 533 20.51 -5.96 18.52
C GLU A 533 21.80 -5.42 17.93
N GLN A 534 22.09 -5.87 16.72
CA GLN A 534 23.22 -5.42 15.94
C GLN A 534 22.78 -5.25 14.49
N ASN A 535 23.13 -4.13 13.89
CA ASN A 535 22.92 -3.86 12.47
C ASN A 535 24.26 -3.47 11.83
N ASN A 536 24.69 -4.25 10.85
CA ASN A 536 25.85 -3.94 10.02
C ASN A 536 25.36 -3.61 8.62
N TYR A 537 25.94 -2.60 8.00
CA TYR A 537 25.61 -2.29 6.62
C TYR A 537 26.86 -1.93 5.84
N LYS A 538 26.78 -2.15 4.54
CA LYS A 538 27.80 -1.79 3.59
C LYS A 538 27.12 -1.21 2.36
N ASP A 539 27.60 -0.04 1.95
CA ASP A 539 27.16 0.65 0.75
C ASP A 539 28.36 0.87 -0.17
N ILE A 540 28.22 0.49 -1.43
CA ILE A 540 29.24 0.67 -2.46
C ILE A 540 28.52 1.21 -3.68
N ALA A 541 29.01 2.35 -4.19
CA ALA A 541 28.55 2.91 -5.44
C ALA A 541 29.72 3.30 -6.33
N ALA A 542 29.51 3.21 -7.62
CA ALA A 542 30.44 3.65 -8.64
C ALA A 542 29.67 4.43 -9.70
N GLU A 543 30.29 5.50 -10.18
CA GLU A 543 29.72 6.34 -11.24
C GLU A 543 30.78 6.58 -12.32
N LYS A 544 30.35 6.58 -13.57
CA LYS A 544 31.18 6.84 -14.73
C LYS A 544 30.52 7.88 -15.62
N LEU A 545 31.27 8.92 -15.99
CA LEU A 545 30.88 9.92 -16.98
C LEU A 545 31.42 9.53 -18.37
N GLY A 546 30.79 10.04 -19.42
CA GLY A 546 31.21 9.83 -20.81
C GLY A 546 30.96 8.40 -21.30
N VAL A 547 29.83 7.82 -20.93
CA VAL A 547 29.43 6.45 -21.31
C VAL A 547 29.06 6.39 -22.79
N ILE A 548 29.69 5.46 -23.53
CA ILE A 548 29.47 5.28 -24.97
C ILE A 548 28.30 4.33 -25.23
N TYR A 549 28.09 3.32 -24.37
CA TYR A 549 27.04 2.32 -24.50
C TYR A 549 26.13 2.30 -23.25
N PRO A 550 24.81 2.45 -23.43
CA PRO A 550 23.84 2.30 -22.35
C PRO A 550 23.97 0.94 -21.66
N GLY A 551 23.84 0.92 -20.33
CA GLY A 551 23.83 -0.30 -19.54
C GLY A 551 25.18 -1.04 -19.44
N LYS A 552 26.26 -0.47 -19.97
CA LYS A 552 27.60 -1.06 -19.85
C LYS A 552 28.63 0.02 -19.50
N PRO A 553 29.10 0.07 -18.25
CA PRO A 553 30.22 0.91 -17.87
C PRO A 553 31.48 0.38 -18.56
N THR A 554 31.90 1.00 -19.64
CA THR A 554 33.15 0.67 -20.39
C THR A 554 34.26 1.65 -20.02
#